data_2f23c95654de3ff9a17749ab25b95590
#
_entry.id   2f23c95654de3ff9a17749ab25b95590
#
_cell.length_a   1.000
_cell.length_b   1.000
_cell.length_c   1.000
_cell.angle_alpha   90.00
_cell.angle_beta   90.00
_cell.angle_gamma   90.00
#
_symmetry.space_group_name_H-M   'P 1'
#
loop_
_entity.id
_entity.type
_entity.pdbx_description
1 polymer ?
#
loop_
_entity_poly.entity_id
_entity_poly.type
_entity_poly.pdbx_seq_one_letter_code
_entity_poly.pdbx_strand_id
1 'polypeptide(L)'
;MCIRDRIRAALENDGKKFTTNGYASALRALGYLARNQKKRTDIREFLIGHVNNPKRRVALASINALGQLGDPRAIAVLDKFTGAAEDDPARKAAEQAIEKLRAGRKPVDDFKNLRREVTSLKQSNSKLTKELDDLKKRFDAVIGKKKAEKK
;
A
#
# COMPACT_ATOMS: atom_id res chain seq x y z
N MET A 1 -19.88 15.55 -3.62
CA MET A 1 -19.48 14.39 -2.81
C MET A 1 -19.85 13.11 -3.55
N CYS A 2 -18.89 12.25 -3.87
CA CYS A 2 -19.10 11.04 -4.68
C CYS A 2 -19.80 9.94 -3.83
N ILE A 3 -20.54 9.04 -4.49
CA ILE A 3 -21.21 7.90 -3.80
C ILE A 3 -20.20 7.10 -2.95
N ARG A 4 -19.02 6.87 -3.47
CA ARG A 4 -17.92 6.20 -2.76
C ARG A 4 -17.58 6.89 -1.44
N ASP A 5 -17.43 8.23 -1.46
CA ASP A 5 -17.02 9.01 -0.28
C ASP A 5 -18.13 8.99 0.77
N ARG A 6 -19.40 8.96 0.33
CA ARG A 6 -20.56 8.82 1.22
C ARG A 6 -20.59 7.45 1.89
N ILE A 7 -20.32 6.36 1.14
CA ILE A 7 -20.26 5.00 1.70
C ILE A 7 -19.12 4.92 2.72
N ARG A 8 -17.94 5.45 2.38
CA ARG A 8 -16.81 5.46 3.30
C ARG A 8 -17.15 6.24 4.58
N ALA A 9 -17.63 7.45 4.45
CA ALA A 9 -18.02 8.27 5.60
C ALA A 9 -19.08 7.59 6.48
N ALA A 10 -20.08 6.93 5.87
CA ALA A 10 -21.09 6.18 6.62
C ALA A 10 -20.48 5.00 7.40
N LEU A 11 -19.52 4.27 6.80
CA LEU A 11 -18.82 3.17 7.47
C LEU A 11 -17.91 3.66 8.62
N GLU A 12 -17.27 4.82 8.46
CA GLU A 12 -16.42 5.42 9.49
C GLU A 12 -17.24 5.99 10.66
N ASN A 13 -18.28 6.75 10.37
CA ASN A 13 -19.05 7.49 11.38
C ASN A 13 -20.14 6.66 12.03
N ASP A 14 -20.84 5.86 11.23
CA ASP A 14 -22.03 5.10 11.64
C ASP A 14 -21.83 3.57 11.60
N GLY A 15 -20.59 3.11 11.55
CA GLY A 15 -20.28 1.69 11.38
C GLY A 15 -20.97 0.75 12.39
N LYS A 16 -21.23 1.23 13.61
CA LYS A 16 -21.95 0.49 14.66
C LYS A 16 -23.43 0.26 14.34
N LYS A 17 -24.05 1.09 13.51
CA LYS A 17 -25.46 0.99 13.12
C LYS A 17 -25.69 -0.06 12.02
N PHE A 18 -24.63 -0.48 11.34
CA PHE A 18 -24.73 -1.50 10.30
C PHE A 18 -24.81 -2.91 10.89
N THR A 19 -25.65 -3.74 10.31
CA THR A 19 -25.54 -5.19 10.53
C THR A 19 -24.21 -5.69 9.96
N THR A 20 -23.69 -6.81 10.47
CA THR A 20 -22.44 -7.41 9.97
C THR A 20 -22.49 -7.65 8.45
N ASN A 21 -23.63 -8.07 7.92
CA ASN A 21 -23.84 -8.31 6.50
C ASN A 21 -23.88 -7.00 5.71
N GLY A 22 -24.56 -5.97 6.20
CA GLY A 22 -24.63 -4.65 5.60
C GLY A 22 -23.25 -4.01 5.50
N TYR A 23 -22.48 -4.07 6.60
CA TYR A 23 -21.12 -3.57 6.64
C TYR A 23 -20.22 -4.29 5.62
N ALA A 24 -20.25 -5.62 5.61
CA ALA A 24 -19.49 -6.43 4.65
C ALA A 24 -19.86 -6.14 3.19
N SER A 25 -21.15 -5.91 2.90
CA SER A 25 -21.62 -5.54 1.56
C SER A 25 -21.17 -4.15 1.15
N ALA A 26 -21.18 -3.20 2.07
CA ALA A 26 -20.71 -1.84 1.84
C ALA A 26 -19.19 -1.81 1.55
N LEU A 27 -18.37 -2.62 2.25
CA LEU A 27 -16.93 -2.75 1.95
C LEU A 27 -16.70 -3.28 0.52
N ARG A 28 -17.45 -4.30 0.09
CA ARG A 28 -17.34 -4.81 -1.29
C ARG A 28 -17.74 -3.78 -2.32
N ALA A 29 -18.85 -3.08 -2.08
CA ALA A 29 -19.28 -1.99 -2.96
C ALA A 29 -18.24 -0.87 -3.05
N LEU A 30 -17.60 -0.51 -1.92
CA LEU A 30 -16.54 0.47 -1.89
C LEU A 30 -15.34 0.09 -2.76
N GLY A 31 -14.86 -1.16 -2.65
CA GLY A 31 -13.78 -1.68 -3.49
C GLY A 31 -14.14 -1.65 -4.99
N TYR A 32 -15.35 -2.09 -5.32
CA TYR A 32 -15.85 -2.09 -6.70
C TYR A 32 -15.94 -0.68 -7.31
N LEU A 33 -16.53 0.28 -6.58
CA LEU A 33 -16.71 1.65 -7.05
C LEU A 33 -15.37 2.41 -7.20
N ALA A 34 -14.38 2.06 -6.37
CA ALA A 34 -13.08 2.72 -6.40
C ALA A 34 -12.11 2.15 -7.45
N ARG A 35 -12.43 1.01 -8.08
CA ARG A 35 -11.52 0.28 -9.00
C ARG A 35 -10.98 1.10 -10.18
N ASN A 36 -11.78 2.01 -10.72
CA ASN A 36 -11.43 2.81 -11.90
C ASN A 36 -10.88 4.20 -11.55
N GLN A 37 -10.61 4.48 -10.28
CA GLN A 37 -10.16 5.79 -9.85
C GLN A 37 -8.64 5.91 -9.84
N LYS A 38 -8.13 7.12 -10.13
CA LYS A 38 -6.69 7.41 -10.12
C LYS A 38 -6.11 7.37 -8.69
N LYS A 39 -6.86 7.85 -7.70
CA LYS A 39 -6.45 7.85 -6.28
C LYS A 39 -7.19 6.73 -5.55
N ARG A 40 -6.53 5.60 -5.35
CA ARG A 40 -7.07 4.42 -4.64
C ARG A 40 -6.47 4.23 -3.25
N THR A 41 -5.43 5.00 -2.92
CA THR A 41 -4.65 4.85 -1.69
C THR A 41 -5.53 4.89 -0.45
N ASP A 42 -6.37 5.91 -0.32
CA ASP A 42 -7.21 6.11 0.87
C ASP A 42 -8.20 4.95 1.08
N ILE A 43 -8.76 4.44 -0.02
CA ILE A 43 -9.69 3.29 0.04
C ILE A 43 -8.94 2.00 0.35
N ARG A 44 -7.75 1.81 -0.23
CA ARG A 44 -6.90 0.66 0.08
C ARG A 44 -6.55 0.64 1.57
N GLU A 45 -6.07 1.75 2.12
CA GLU A 45 -5.72 1.88 3.54
C GLU A 45 -6.93 1.57 4.44
N PHE A 46 -8.08 2.15 4.10
CA PHE A 46 -9.32 1.88 4.82
C PHE A 46 -9.69 0.38 4.80
N LEU A 47 -9.62 -0.26 3.64
CA LEU A 47 -9.88 -1.70 3.52
C LEU A 47 -8.84 -2.54 4.27
N ILE A 48 -7.55 -2.17 4.22
CA ILE A 48 -6.49 -2.85 4.96
C ILE A 48 -6.76 -2.82 6.47
N GLY A 49 -7.27 -1.72 7.01
CA GLY A 49 -7.66 -1.64 8.42
C GLY A 49 -8.73 -2.65 8.84
N HIS A 50 -9.47 -3.23 7.89
CA HIS A 50 -10.55 -4.18 8.14
C HIS A 50 -10.22 -5.65 7.86
N VAL A 51 -9.04 -5.97 7.33
CA VAL A 51 -8.67 -7.37 7.02
C VAL A 51 -8.52 -8.24 8.27
N ASN A 52 -8.17 -7.64 9.41
CA ASN A 52 -8.04 -8.32 10.71
C ASN A 52 -9.28 -8.10 11.61
N ASN A 53 -10.43 -7.77 11.03
CA ASN A 53 -11.63 -7.52 11.81
C ASN A 53 -12.09 -8.79 12.54
N PRO A 54 -12.45 -8.74 13.85
CA PRO A 54 -12.89 -9.90 14.61
C PRO A 54 -14.17 -10.55 14.03
N LYS A 55 -14.98 -9.79 13.33
CA LYS A 55 -16.12 -10.33 12.58
C LYS A 55 -15.62 -10.92 11.26
N ARG A 56 -15.48 -12.23 11.19
CA ARG A 56 -14.95 -12.97 10.02
C ARG A 56 -15.55 -12.54 8.68
N ARG A 57 -16.86 -12.27 8.63
CA ARG A 57 -17.53 -11.79 7.41
C ARG A 57 -17.03 -10.43 6.94
N VAL A 58 -16.69 -9.54 7.87
CA VAL A 58 -16.14 -8.22 7.57
C VAL A 58 -14.70 -8.38 7.03
N ALA A 59 -13.88 -9.20 7.69
CA ALA A 59 -12.52 -9.50 7.24
C ALA A 59 -12.50 -10.08 5.82
N LEU A 60 -13.30 -11.12 5.55
CA LEU A 60 -13.41 -11.71 4.21
C LEU A 60 -13.91 -10.71 3.16
N ALA A 61 -14.89 -9.87 3.53
CA ALA A 61 -15.39 -8.84 2.63
C ALA A 61 -14.31 -7.81 2.27
N SER A 62 -13.46 -7.45 3.24
CA SER A 62 -12.34 -6.55 3.03
C SER A 62 -11.28 -7.14 2.11
N ILE A 63 -10.89 -8.41 2.30
CA ILE A 63 -9.98 -9.14 1.42
C ILE A 63 -10.50 -9.15 -0.02
N ASN A 64 -11.78 -9.51 -0.19
CA ASN A 64 -12.42 -9.51 -1.51
C ASN A 64 -12.50 -8.11 -2.12
N ALA A 65 -12.79 -7.08 -1.32
CA ALA A 65 -12.84 -5.69 -1.77
C ALA A 65 -11.48 -5.18 -2.26
N LEU A 66 -10.38 -5.58 -1.60
CA LEU A 66 -9.02 -5.28 -2.05
C LEU A 66 -8.72 -5.91 -3.41
N GLY A 67 -9.13 -7.16 -3.64
CA GLY A 67 -9.05 -7.80 -4.95
C GLY A 67 -9.83 -7.07 -6.04
N GLN A 68 -11.04 -6.56 -5.71
CA GLN A 68 -11.87 -5.80 -6.64
C GLN A 68 -11.34 -4.39 -6.90
N LEU A 69 -10.70 -3.76 -5.91
CA LEU A 69 -10.08 -2.44 -6.04
C LEU A 69 -9.00 -2.41 -7.11
N GLY A 70 -8.32 -3.53 -7.32
CA GLY A 70 -7.31 -3.66 -8.36
C GLY A 70 -6.02 -2.88 -8.09
N ASP A 71 -5.70 -2.57 -6.82
CA ASP A 71 -4.41 -1.93 -6.46
C ASP A 71 -3.38 -3.00 -6.11
N PRO A 72 -2.33 -3.21 -6.93
CA PRO A 72 -1.30 -4.23 -6.69
C PRO A 72 -0.57 -4.11 -5.36
N ARG A 73 -0.56 -2.91 -4.77
CA ARG A 73 0.08 -2.67 -3.47
C ARG A 73 -0.60 -3.41 -2.32
N ALA A 74 -1.83 -3.89 -2.52
CA ALA A 74 -2.52 -4.72 -1.54
C ALA A 74 -1.95 -6.14 -1.45
N ILE A 75 -1.21 -6.62 -2.45
CA ILE A 75 -0.67 -8.00 -2.50
C ILE A 75 0.17 -8.29 -1.26
N ALA A 76 1.06 -7.39 -0.85
CA ALA A 76 1.93 -7.61 0.31
C ALA A 76 1.17 -7.83 1.64
N VAL A 77 -0.03 -7.25 1.76
CA VAL A 77 -0.88 -7.45 2.93
C VAL A 77 -1.66 -8.76 2.81
N LEU A 78 -2.14 -9.08 1.62
CA LEU A 78 -2.90 -10.30 1.35
C LEU A 78 -2.03 -11.56 1.44
N ASP A 79 -0.75 -11.49 1.09
CA ASP A 79 0.20 -12.60 1.21
C ASP A 79 0.33 -13.13 2.66
N LYS A 80 0.09 -12.29 3.66
CA LYS A 80 0.11 -12.71 5.07
C LYS A 80 -0.98 -13.75 5.39
N PHE A 81 -2.07 -13.76 4.64
CA PHE A 81 -3.18 -14.68 4.83
C PHE A 81 -3.01 -15.99 4.06
N THR A 82 -2.08 -16.06 3.11
CA THR A 82 -1.83 -17.30 2.34
C THR A 82 -1.13 -18.38 3.17
N GLY A 83 -0.47 -18.01 4.27
CA GLY A 83 0.13 -18.94 5.23
C GLY A 83 -0.85 -19.57 6.24
N ALA A 84 -2.14 -19.21 6.20
CA ALA A 84 -3.16 -19.80 7.07
C ALA A 84 -3.47 -21.25 6.66
N ALA A 85 -4.24 -21.97 7.51
CA ALA A 85 -4.65 -23.34 7.24
C ALA A 85 -5.34 -23.47 5.86
N GLU A 86 -5.19 -24.64 5.22
CA GLU A 86 -5.69 -24.88 3.86
C GLU A 86 -7.20 -24.70 3.73
N ASP A 87 -7.93 -25.02 4.77
CA ASP A 87 -9.39 -24.88 4.81
C ASP A 87 -9.87 -23.49 5.26
N ASP A 88 -8.96 -22.56 5.58
CA ASP A 88 -9.37 -21.23 6.00
C ASP A 88 -9.94 -20.43 4.82
N PRO A 89 -11.21 -19.99 4.91
CA PRO A 89 -11.79 -19.13 3.88
C PRO A 89 -11.04 -17.80 3.65
N ALA A 90 -10.29 -17.31 4.65
CA ALA A 90 -9.49 -16.12 4.50
C ALA A 90 -8.30 -16.38 3.56
N ARG A 91 -7.66 -17.56 3.64
CA ARG A 91 -6.62 -17.98 2.72
C ARG A 91 -7.15 -18.06 1.28
N LYS A 92 -8.24 -18.79 1.06
CA LYS A 92 -8.85 -18.92 -0.28
C LYS A 92 -9.25 -17.57 -0.87
N ALA A 93 -9.81 -16.67 -0.05
CA ALA A 93 -10.18 -15.34 -0.48
C ALA A 93 -8.94 -14.49 -0.82
N ALA A 94 -7.85 -14.59 -0.05
CA ALA A 94 -6.61 -13.88 -0.28
C ALA A 94 -5.92 -14.36 -1.57
N GLU A 95 -5.81 -15.67 -1.78
CA GLU A 95 -5.25 -16.26 -3.00
C GLU A 95 -6.01 -15.79 -4.25
N GLN A 96 -7.35 -15.85 -4.23
CA GLN A 96 -8.19 -15.35 -5.32
C GLN A 96 -8.03 -13.84 -5.55
N ALA A 97 -7.91 -13.06 -4.47
CA ALA A 97 -7.70 -11.62 -4.59
C ALA A 97 -6.34 -11.31 -5.20
N ILE A 98 -5.28 -12.01 -4.78
CA ILE A 98 -3.91 -11.87 -5.32
C ILE A 98 -3.88 -12.25 -6.80
N GLU A 99 -4.53 -13.34 -7.18
CA GLU A 99 -4.62 -13.76 -8.58
C GLU A 99 -5.27 -12.67 -9.45
N LYS A 100 -6.41 -12.11 -9.01
CA LYS A 100 -7.08 -10.99 -9.69
C LYS A 100 -6.17 -9.76 -9.80
N LEU A 101 -5.43 -9.43 -8.73
CA LEU A 101 -4.51 -8.30 -8.72
C LEU A 101 -3.33 -8.51 -9.67
N ARG A 102 -2.80 -9.74 -9.76
CA ARG A 102 -1.74 -10.10 -10.70
C ARG A 102 -2.23 -10.09 -12.15
N ALA A 103 -3.42 -10.64 -12.42
CA ALA A 103 -4.03 -10.63 -13.75
C ALA A 103 -4.37 -9.20 -14.24
N GLY A 104 -4.74 -8.29 -13.32
CA GLY A 104 -5.01 -6.89 -13.62
C GLY A 104 -3.77 -6.02 -13.85
N ARG A 105 -2.58 -6.52 -13.57
CA ARG A 105 -1.31 -5.81 -13.84
C ARG A 105 -1.07 -5.74 -15.33
N LYS A 106 -1.05 -4.50 -15.86
CA LYS A 106 -0.55 -4.26 -17.22
C LYS A 106 0.98 -4.22 -17.15
N PRO A 107 1.70 -5.08 -17.87
CA PRO A 107 3.17 -5.10 -17.84
C PRO A 107 3.80 -3.74 -18.14
N VAL A 108 3.16 -2.93 -18.97
CA VAL A 108 3.61 -1.58 -19.35
C VAL A 108 3.63 -0.60 -18.18
N ASP A 109 2.69 -0.72 -17.24
CA ASP A 109 2.62 0.19 -16.08
C ASP A 109 3.69 -0.17 -15.02
N ASP A 110 4.01 -1.46 -14.89
CA ASP A 110 5.09 -1.93 -14.00
C ASP A 110 6.45 -1.43 -14.50
N PHE A 111 6.73 -1.47 -15.80
CA PHE A 111 7.98 -0.93 -16.38
C PHE A 111 8.09 0.58 -16.22
N LYS A 112 7.00 1.33 -16.37
CA LYS A 112 7.00 2.79 -16.14
C LYS A 112 7.26 3.14 -14.68
N ASN A 113 6.65 2.41 -13.75
CA ASN A 113 6.84 2.62 -12.32
C ASN A 113 8.28 2.27 -11.91
N LEU A 114 8.80 1.12 -12.34
CA LEU A 114 10.17 0.69 -12.09
C LEU A 114 11.18 1.69 -12.65
N ARG A 115 10.96 2.20 -13.86
CA ARG A 115 11.83 3.21 -14.47
C ARG A 115 11.85 4.52 -13.69
N ARG A 116 10.70 4.96 -13.15
CA ARG A 116 10.62 6.15 -12.28
C ARG A 116 11.36 5.94 -10.97
N GLU A 117 11.21 4.77 -10.37
CA GLU A 117 11.87 4.41 -9.12
C GLU A 117 13.39 4.34 -9.28
N VAL A 118 13.88 3.69 -10.34
CA VAL A 118 15.30 3.66 -10.70
C VAL A 118 15.86 5.07 -10.94
N THR A 119 15.10 5.93 -11.60
CA THR A 119 15.52 7.33 -11.84
C THR A 119 15.60 8.11 -10.53
N SER A 120 14.63 7.96 -9.65
CA SER A 120 14.62 8.58 -8.32
C SER A 120 15.78 8.12 -7.45
N LEU A 121 16.04 6.80 -7.42
CA LEU A 121 17.17 6.22 -6.69
C LEU A 121 18.51 6.71 -7.22
N LYS A 122 18.69 6.82 -8.54
CA LYS A 122 19.89 7.38 -9.15
C LYS A 122 20.11 8.84 -8.75
N GLN A 123 19.05 9.65 -8.72
CA GLN A 123 19.14 11.04 -8.26
C GLN A 123 19.52 11.16 -6.78
N SER A 124 18.92 10.32 -5.94
CA SER A 124 19.24 10.28 -4.50
C SER A 124 20.68 9.83 -4.26
N ASN A 125 21.14 8.80 -4.96
CA ASN A 125 22.54 8.36 -4.89
C ASN A 125 23.52 9.45 -5.33
N SER A 126 23.23 10.17 -6.42
CA SER A 126 24.08 11.28 -6.88
C SER A 126 24.14 12.41 -5.86
N LYS A 127 23.03 12.72 -5.18
CA LYS A 127 23.00 13.69 -4.09
C LYS A 127 23.86 13.25 -2.91
N LEU A 128 23.67 12.02 -2.44
CA LEU A 128 24.43 11.47 -1.32
C LEU A 128 25.93 11.42 -1.61
N THR A 129 26.33 11.10 -2.85
CA THR A 129 27.74 11.10 -3.26
C THR A 129 28.32 12.50 -3.17
N LYS A 130 27.60 13.52 -3.65
CA LYS A 130 28.06 14.92 -3.55
C LYS A 130 28.19 15.40 -2.10
N GLU A 131 27.22 15.05 -1.25
CA GLU A 131 27.26 15.39 0.17
C GLU A 131 28.41 14.70 0.89
N LEU A 132 28.71 13.44 0.54
CA LEU A 132 29.87 12.70 1.04
C LEU A 132 31.20 13.35 0.64
N ASP A 133 31.33 13.75 -0.61
CA ASP A 133 32.53 14.42 -1.11
C ASP A 133 32.74 15.80 -0.43
N ASP A 134 31.66 16.52 -0.20
CA ASP A 134 31.70 17.80 0.52
C ASP A 134 32.08 17.63 1.99
N LEU A 135 31.54 16.61 2.66
CA LEU A 135 31.91 16.23 4.02
C LEU A 135 33.39 15.84 4.12
N LYS A 136 33.88 15.03 3.17
CA LYS A 136 35.31 14.67 3.11
C LYS A 136 36.20 15.90 2.98
N LYS A 137 35.89 16.82 2.06
CA LYS A 137 36.64 18.06 1.90
C LYS A 137 36.69 18.92 3.17
N ARG A 138 35.52 19.05 3.85
CA ARG A 138 35.46 19.77 5.12
C ARG A 138 36.28 19.10 6.22
N PHE A 139 36.23 17.78 6.29
CA PHE A 139 36.98 16.99 7.27
C PHE A 139 38.49 17.13 7.05
N ASP A 140 38.94 17.00 5.81
CA ASP A 140 40.38 17.18 5.45
C ASP A 140 40.87 18.60 5.74
N ALA A 141 40.05 19.62 5.51
CA ALA A 141 40.34 20.99 5.85
C ALA A 141 40.52 21.24 7.36
N VAL A 142 39.67 20.57 8.18
CA VAL A 142 39.77 20.67 9.66
C VAL A 142 41.01 19.95 10.19
N ILE A 143 41.34 18.76 9.65
CA ILE A 143 42.55 18.03 10.05
C ILE A 143 43.80 18.75 9.61
N GLY A 144 43.82 19.34 8.41
CA GLY A 144 44.93 20.14 7.90
C GLY A 144 45.23 21.36 8.81
N LYS A 145 44.19 22.06 9.27
CA LYS A 145 44.34 23.20 10.20
C LYS A 145 44.89 22.75 11.56
N LYS A 146 44.43 21.64 12.14
CA LYS A 146 44.93 21.11 13.41
C LYS A 146 46.40 20.63 13.35
N LYS A 147 46.90 20.22 12.16
CA LYS A 147 48.31 19.87 11.98
C LYS A 147 49.22 21.12 11.84
N ALA A 148 48.67 22.21 11.32
CA ALA A 148 49.42 23.47 11.18
C ALA A 148 49.58 24.22 12.53
N GLU A 149 48.59 24.11 13.42
CA GLU A 149 48.64 24.73 14.75
C GLU A 149 49.53 24.00 15.79
N LYS A 150 49.95 22.75 15.45
CA LYS A 150 50.84 21.94 16.34
C LYS A 150 52.32 21.98 15.91
N LYS A 151 52.68 22.84 14.95
CA LYS A 151 54.04 23.07 14.53
C LYS A 151 54.51 24.48 14.90
#